data_0ec2ebe643649d71737742fae303604e
#
_entry.id   0ec2ebe643649d71737742fae303604e
#
_cell.length_a   1.000
_cell.length_b   1.000
_cell.length_c   1.000
_cell.angle_alpha   90.00
_cell.angle_beta   90.00
_cell.angle_gamma   90.00
#
_symmetry.space_group_name_H-M   'P 1'
#
loop_
_entity.id
_entity.type
_entity.pdbx_description
1 polymer ?
#
loop_
_entity_poly.entity_id
_entity_poly.type
_entity_poly.pdbx_seq_one_letter_code
_entity_poly.pdbx_strand_id
1 'polypeptide(L)'
;MNYKKILIFTLGFLISFSGFSQEAKDRNQENINVNKFRQLYQEFSTPNMYRTASGAPGPAYYQQQADYKMDIELDDENKKIYGSETITYTNNSPDNLEYLWVQLDQNVRKKDSPSLLIDGSGVRPAYAPSGFTKEFLTDPFDGGFNIEFVVDENNKPLKYIVNQTMMRVDLPSVLKSGEKFSFSIKWWYNIQDHVNQDGRSGYETFDKDGNRVYIIAQFFPRMAVYNEVEGWQNYQFWGDGEFALPFGNYDVKITVPSDHILDATGELQNRKNVFSKDMIKRFNKAKKTYDKPVMIVTQAEAEEAEKGFSKKKKTWHFQAENVRDFAFATSRKFIWDMMAVKIGDKDVMAVSMYPKEGNP
;
A
#
# COMPACT_ATOMS: atom_id res chain seq x y z
N MET A 1 -3.76 43.81 58.38
CA MET A 1 -2.96 42.95 57.46
C MET A 1 -1.92 43.85 56.79
N ASN A 2 -0.65 43.61 56.95
CA ASN A 2 0.42 44.57 56.71
C ASN A 2 0.77 44.66 55.23
N TYR A 3 0.45 45.73 54.56
CA TYR A 3 0.69 45.96 53.12
C TYR A 3 2.13 45.70 52.67
N LYS A 4 3.13 45.81 53.55
CA LYS A 4 4.52 45.48 53.28
C LYS A 4 4.73 43.98 53.02
N LYS A 5 3.96 43.08 53.64
CA LYS A 5 4.05 41.62 53.40
C LYS A 5 3.39 41.20 52.07
N ILE A 6 2.35 41.91 51.62
CA ILE A 6 1.70 41.66 50.33
C ILE A 6 2.62 42.12 49.18
N LEU A 7 3.32 43.25 49.34
CA LEU A 7 4.24 43.76 48.33
C LEU A 7 5.46 42.86 48.12
N ILE A 8 5.97 42.22 49.17
CA ILE A 8 7.10 41.27 49.08
C ILE A 8 6.64 39.95 48.43
N PHE A 9 5.40 39.52 48.65
CA PHE A 9 4.88 38.30 48.04
C PHE A 9 4.58 38.50 46.54
N THR A 10 4.06 39.65 46.14
CA THR A 10 3.82 40.01 44.74
C THR A 10 5.13 40.24 43.97
N LEU A 11 6.15 40.82 44.58
CA LEU A 11 7.47 41.01 43.99
C LEU A 11 8.22 39.66 43.84
N GLY A 12 8.09 38.76 44.81
CA GLY A 12 8.64 37.41 44.75
C GLY A 12 7.98 36.55 43.66
N PHE A 13 6.67 36.73 43.44
CA PHE A 13 5.94 36.00 42.38
C PHE A 13 6.26 36.54 40.97
N LEU A 14 6.53 37.83 40.83
CA LEU A 14 6.95 38.43 39.54
C LEU A 14 8.41 38.07 39.21
N ILE A 15 9.29 37.88 40.19
CA ILE A 15 10.67 37.47 39.95
C ILE A 15 10.77 35.97 39.61
N SER A 16 9.86 35.14 40.13
CA SER A 16 9.84 33.71 39.77
C SER A 16 9.29 33.44 38.38
N PHE A 17 8.53 34.36 37.75
CA PHE A 17 8.08 34.22 36.36
C PHE A 17 9.08 34.75 35.33
N SER A 18 10.03 35.61 35.73
CA SER A 18 11.07 36.10 34.81
C SER A 18 12.29 35.16 34.66
N GLY A 19 12.32 34.06 35.43
CA GLY A 19 13.43 33.12 35.43
C GLY A 19 13.35 31.98 34.40
N PHE A 20 12.27 31.89 33.60
CA PHE A 20 12.08 30.83 32.60
C PHE A 20 11.98 31.32 31.16
N SER A 21 12.38 32.54 30.88
CA SER A 21 12.78 32.89 29.53
C SER A 21 14.22 32.34 29.34
N GLN A 22 14.33 31.08 28.99
CA GLN A 22 15.52 30.68 28.24
C GLN A 22 15.45 31.51 26.95
N GLU A 23 16.31 32.54 26.88
CA GLU A 23 16.70 33.10 25.60
C GLU A 23 17.04 31.91 24.72
N ALA A 24 16.25 31.68 23.66
CA ALA A 24 16.63 30.81 22.60
C ALA A 24 17.91 31.42 22.03
N LYS A 25 19.07 30.99 22.55
CA LYS A 25 20.35 31.33 21.96
C LYS A 25 20.23 31.06 20.50
N ASP A 26 20.35 32.12 19.73
CA ASP A 26 20.36 32.06 18.29
C ASP A 26 21.54 31.15 17.91
N ARG A 27 21.23 29.87 17.64
CA ARG A 27 22.23 28.83 17.34
C ARG A 27 22.99 29.10 16.04
N ASN A 28 22.61 30.17 15.35
CA ASN A 28 23.23 30.60 14.08
C ASN A 28 24.44 31.54 14.32
N GLN A 29 24.72 31.96 15.56
CA GLN A 29 25.84 32.90 15.86
C GLN A 29 27.16 32.22 16.19
N GLU A 30 27.18 30.93 16.43
CA GLU A 30 28.45 30.20 16.62
C GLU A 30 28.81 29.51 15.30
N ASN A 31 30.05 29.69 14.85
CA ASN A 31 30.63 29.04 13.64
C ASN A 31 30.71 27.50 13.77
N ILE A 32 29.88 26.90 14.57
CA ILE A 32 29.74 25.46 14.73
C ILE A 32 28.68 24.99 13.75
N ASN A 33 29.10 24.26 12.72
CA ASN A 33 28.19 23.64 11.80
C ASN A 33 27.46 22.47 12.48
N VAL A 34 26.41 22.79 13.24
CA VAL A 34 25.55 21.78 13.89
C VAL A 34 24.79 20.91 12.92
N ASN A 35 24.74 21.28 11.64
CA ASN A 35 24.04 20.52 10.62
C ASN A 35 24.69 19.16 10.30
N LYS A 36 25.99 18.98 10.60
CA LYS A 36 26.68 17.70 10.39
C LYS A 36 26.10 16.52 11.18
N PHE A 37 25.51 16.81 12.33
CA PHE A 37 24.96 15.80 13.25
C PHE A 37 23.46 15.97 13.47
N ARG A 38 22.83 16.84 12.69
CA ARG A 38 21.39 17.05 12.75
C ARG A 38 20.70 15.85 12.17
N GLN A 39 19.82 15.21 12.94
CA GLN A 39 18.95 14.18 12.39
C GLN A 39 17.99 14.86 11.40
N LEU A 40 17.84 14.28 10.23
CA LEU A 40 16.85 14.68 9.27
C LEU A 40 15.48 14.67 9.98
N TYR A 41 14.67 15.72 9.77
CA TYR A 41 13.29 15.83 10.28
C TYR A 41 13.09 16.22 11.76
N GLN A 42 14.07 16.72 12.44
CA GLN A 42 13.89 17.26 13.80
C GLN A 42 13.15 18.60 13.88
N GLU A 43 13.01 19.31 12.77
CA GLU A 43 12.35 20.60 12.71
C GLU A 43 11.34 20.64 11.55
N PHE A 44 10.20 21.28 11.81
CA PHE A 44 9.26 21.58 10.74
C PHE A 44 9.89 22.54 9.74
N SER A 45 9.59 22.33 8.46
CA SER A 45 9.99 23.26 7.40
C SER A 45 9.41 24.65 7.68
N THR A 46 10.17 25.70 7.37
CA THR A 46 9.66 27.08 7.44
C THR A 46 8.47 27.22 6.48
N PRO A 47 7.47 28.07 6.84
CA PRO A 47 6.35 28.36 5.96
C PRO A 47 6.83 28.86 4.59
N ASN A 48 6.19 28.39 3.54
CA ASN A 48 6.49 28.80 2.17
C ASN A 48 5.18 28.83 1.33
N MET A 49 5.29 28.98 0.02
CA MET A 49 4.10 29.00 -0.86
C MET A 49 3.38 27.65 -0.93
N TYR A 50 4.04 26.55 -0.58
CA TYR A 50 3.48 25.21 -0.66
C TYR A 50 2.84 24.76 0.64
N ARG A 51 3.41 25.17 1.80
CA ARG A 51 2.90 24.80 3.13
C ARG A 51 2.95 25.95 4.12
N THR A 52 1.96 25.99 5.00
CA THR A 52 1.91 26.87 6.15
C THR A 52 2.84 26.35 7.27
N ALA A 53 3.02 27.13 8.33
CA ALA A 53 3.80 26.73 9.52
C ALA A 53 3.24 25.46 10.20
N SER A 54 1.94 25.19 10.08
CA SER A 54 1.30 23.99 10.63
C SER A 54 1.34 22.79 9.66
N GLY A 55 2.00 22.92 8.50
CA GLY A 55 2.04 21.88 7.46
C GLY A 55 0.81 21.82 6.56
N ALA A 56 -0.19 22.68 6.76
CA ALA A 56 -1.36 22.74 5.89
C ALA A 56 -0.99 23.22 4.47
N PRO A 57 -1.74 22.78 3.42
CA PRO A 57 -1.51 23.21 2.04
C PRO A 57 -1.51 24.73 1.87
N GLY A 58 -0.52 25.26 1.17
CA GLY A 58 -0.41 26.65 0.75
C GLY A 58 -0.97 26.87 -0.67
N PRO A 59 -0.90 28.11 -1.19
CA PRO A 59 -1.49 28.44 -2.50
C PRO A 59 -0.82 27.74 -3.70
N ALA A 60 0.45 27.35 -3.59
CA ALA A 60 1.17 26.63 -4.65
C ALA A 60 1.30 25.13 -4.38
N TYR A 61 0.57 24.59 -3.40
CA TYR A 61 0.61 23.17 -3.08
C TYR A 61 0.20 22.31 -4.28
N TYR A 62 0.95 21.24 -4.52
CA TYR A 62 0.67 20.27 -5.56
C TYR A 62 0.72 18.83 -5.03
N GLN A 63 0.10 17.93 -5.77
CA GLN A 63 0.27 16.50 -5.63
C GLN A 63 0.52 15.89 -7.00
N GLN A 64 1.45 14.96 -7.07
CA GLN A 64 1.66 14.16 -8.27
C GLN A 64 0.49 13.21 -8.48
N GLN A 65 0.29 12.78 -9.72
CA GLN A 65 -0.72 11.78 -10.06
C GLN A 65 -0.06 10.60 -10.78
N ALA A 66 -0.47 9.39 -10.40
CA ALA A 66 -0.04 8.17 -11.05
C ALA A 66 -1.26 7.31 -11.38
N ASP A 67 -1.59 7.19 -12.66
CA ASP A 67 -2.68 6.35 -13.15
C ASP A 67 -2.13 4.98 -13.57
N TYR A 68 -2.89 3.91 -13.26
CA TYR A 68 -2.47 2.53 -13.49
C TYR A 68 -3.49 1.78 -14.35
N LYS A 69 -2.98 1.08 -15.37
CA LYS A 69 -3.73 0.07 -16.09
C LYS A 69 -3.02 -1.26 -15.92
N MET A 70 -3.68 -2.23 -15.30
CA MET A 70 -3.06 -3.49 -14.89
C MET A 70 -3.81 -4.71 -15.43
N ASP A 71 -3.04 -5.70 -15.86
CA ASP A 71 -3.50 -7.06 -16.13
C ASP A 71 -2.76 -8.02 -15.18
N ILE A 72 -3.52 -8.67 -14.29
CA ILE A 72 -3.01 -9.52 -13.21
C ILE A 72 -3.54 -10.93 -13.38
N GLU A 73 -2.69 -11.92 -13.14
CA GLU A 73 -3.08 -13.32 -13.13
C GLU A 73 -2.58 -14.02 -11.86
N LEU A 74 -3.51 -14.67 -11.16
CA LEU A 74 -3.20 -15.57 -10.05
C LEU A 74 -3.01 -16.99 -10.58
N ASP A 75 -1.83 -17.54 -10.37
CA ASP A 75 -1.54 -18.96 -10.49
C ASP A 75 -1.72 -19.64 -9.12
N ASP A 76 -2.93 -20.17 -8.89
CA ASP A 76 -3.29 -20.85 -7.64
C ASP A 76 -2.48 -22.14 -7.43
N GLU A 77 -2.08 -22.83 -8.50
CA GLU A 77 -1.32 -24.06 -8.43
C GLU A 77 0.12 -23.81 -7.91
N ASN A 78 0.80 -22.83 -8.50
CA ASN A 78 2.17 -22.48 -8.17
C ASN A 78 2.28 -21.35 -7.12
N LYS A 79 1.16 -20.78 -6.68
CA LYS A 79 1.10 -19.67 -5.73
C LYS A 79 1.94 -18.48 -6.19
N LYS A 80 1.66 -18.02 -7.41
CA LYS A 80 2.36 -16.89 -8.04
C LYS A 80 1.38 -15.83 -8.51
N ILE A 81 1.84 -14.60 -8.50
CA ILE A 81 1.23 -13.49 -9.22
C ILE A 81 2.08 -13.18 -10.44
N TYR A 82 1.42 -13.10 -11.59
CA TYR A 82 1.96 -12.49 -12.81
C TYR A 82 1.23 -11.18 -13.04
N GLY A 83 1.97 -10.15 -13.35
CA GLY A 83 1.40 -8.84 -13.59
C GLY A 83 2.09 -8.10 -14.74
N SER A 84 1.30 -7.33 -15.45
CA SER A 84 1.78 -6.27 -16.32
C SER A 84 1.00 -5.00 -16.04
N GLU A 85 1.69 -3.88 -16.04
CA GLU A 85 1.07 -2.59 -15.81
C GLU A 85 1.60 -1.54 -16.78
N THR A 86 0.76 -0.57 -17.06
CA THR A 86 1.15 0.70 -17.65
C THR A 86 0.87 1.78 -16.63
N ILE A 87 1.90 2.51 -16.25
CA ILE A 87 1.85 3.65 -15.35
C ILE A 87 1.89 4.91 -16.18
N THR A 88 0.93 5.81 -15.99
CA THR A 88 0.96 7.17 -16.54
C THR A 88 1.19 8.15 -15.41
N TYR A 89 2.38 8.69 -15.32
CA TYR A 89 2.77 9.65 -14.30
C TYR A 89 2.63 11.07 -14.80
N THR A 90 1.95 11.94 -14.04
CA THR A 90 1.78 13.36 -14.32
C THR A 90 2.65 14.17 -13.37
N ASN A 91 3.57 14.96 -13.91
CA ASN A 91 4.40 15.87 -13.12
C ASN A 91 3.66 17.18 -12.86
N ASN A 92 3.02 17.29 -11.70
CA ASN A 92 2.33 18.51 -11.26
C ASN A 92 3.24 19.44 -10.45
N SER A 93 4.52 19.08 -10.23
CA SER A 93 5.49 19.94 -9.57
C SER A 93 6.01 21.02 -10.52
N PRO A 94 6.59 22.10 -10.01
CA PRO A 94 7.30 23.07 -10.83
C PRO A 94 8.65 22.56 -11.36
N ASP A 95 9.11 21.40 -10.84
CA ASP A 95 10.44 20.88 -11.12
C ASP A 95 10.48 20.04 -12.40
N ASN A 96 11.63 20.01 -13.03
CA ASN A 96 11.93 19.13 -14.14
C ASN A 96 12.43 17.78 -13.59
N LEU A 97 11.82 16.68 -14.02
CA LEU A 97 12.19 15.34 -13.57
C LEU A 97 12.97 14.61 -14.66
N GLU A 98 14.16 14.10 -14.33
CA GLU A 98 15.02 13.33 -15.22
C GLU A 98 14.87 11.81 -15.01
N TYR A 99 14.29 11.41 -13.90
CA TYR A 99 14.04 10.02 -13.52
C TYR A 99 12.81 9.92 -12.61
N LEU A 100 12.28 8.71 -12.52
CA LEU A 100 11.18 8.34 -11.62
C LEU A 100 11.65 7.30 -10.61
N TRP A 101 11.04 7.29 -9.42
CA TRP A 101 11.23 6.24 -8.44
C TRP A 101 9.98 5.39 -8.29
N VAL A 102 10.18 4.08 -8.28
CA VAL A 102 9.14 3.06 -8.14
C VAL A 102 9.44 2.22 -6.91
N GLN A 103 8.44 2.00 -6.07
CA GLN A 103 8.53 1.15 -4.89
C GLN A 103 8.32 -0.31 -5.30
N LEU A 104 9.17 -1.20 -4.81
CA LEU A 104 9.14 -2.64 -5.02
C LEU A 104 8.98 -3.34 -3.67
N ASP A 105 7.83 -3.16 -3.01
CA ASP A 105 7.62 -3.59 -1.62
C ASP A 105 7.85 -5.10 -1.41
N GLN A 106 7.47 -5.93 -2.38
CA GLN A 106 7.70 -7.38 -2.28
C GLN A 106 9.18 -7.76 -2.16
N ASN A 107 10.10 -6.87 -2.57
CA ASN A 107 11.54 -7.14 -2.46
C ASN A 107 12.03 -7.24 -1.02
N VAL A 108 11.25 -6.78 -0.03
CA VAL A 108 11.52 -7.06 1.39
C VAL A 108 11.61 -8.56 1.66
N ARG A 109 10.93 -9.38 0.83
CA ARG A 109 10.85 -10.85 0.92
C ARG A 109 11.77 -11.57 -0.05
N LYS A 110 12.72 -10.89 -0.68
CA LYS A 110 13.79 -11.55 -1.45
C LYS A 110 14.65 -12.39 -0.52
N LYS A 111 15.13 -13.50 -1.05
CA LYS A 111 16.03 -14.41 -0.34
C LYS A 111 17.28 -13.70 0.23
N ASP A 112 17.78 -12.69 -0.48
CA ASP A 112 18.95 -11.88 -0.11
C ASP A 112 18.57 -10.51 0.51
N SER A 113 17.32 -10.35 0.92
CA SER A 113 16.89 -9.11 1.57
C SER A 113 17.59 -8.90 2.90
N PRO A 114 18.14 -7.72 3.18
CA PRO A 114 18.69 -7.39 4.48
C PRO A 114 17.64 -7.11 5.56
N SER A 115 16.33 -7.21 5.26
CA SER A 115 15.24 -6.90 6.18
C SER A 115 15.37 -7.64 7.51
N LEU A 116 15.71 -8.92 7.49
CA LEU A 116 15.93 -9.73 8.71
C LEU A 116 17.08 -9.23 9.59
N LEU A 117 18.05 -8.52 9.01
CA LEU A 117 19.19 -7.94 9.74
C LEU A 117 18.87 -6.53 10.28
N ILE A 118 17.94 -5.85 9.63
CA ILE A 118 17.56 -4.45 9.94
C ILE A 118 16.41 -4.42 10.95
N ASP A 119 15.52 -5.40 10.88
CA ASP A 119 14.47 -5.59 11.88
C ASP A 119 15.14 -5.88 13.23
N GLY A 120 15.18 -4.85 14.09
CA GLY A 120 15.98 -4.79 15.33
C GLY A 120 15.57 -5.80 16.42
N SER A 121 14.90 -6.89 16.06
CA SER A 121 14.54 -7.96 16.99
C SER A 121 15.76 -8.70 17.58
N GLY A 122 16.95 -8.56 16.96
CA GLY A 122 18.19 -9.19 17.43
C GLY A 122 18.08 -10.72 17.55
N VAL A 123 19.18 -11.37 17.85
CA VAL A 123 19.15 -12.80 18.18
C VAL A 123 18.43 -12.96 19.53
N ARG A 124 17.29 -13.66 19.54
CA ARG A 124 16.56 -13.94 20.77
C ARG A 124 17.43 -14.72 21.76
N PRO A 125 17.35 -14.46 23.08
CA PRO A 125 18.15 -15.17 24.05
C PRO A 125 17.92 -16.69 24.09
N ALA A 126 16.75 -17.14 23.61
CA ALA A 126 16.38 -18.53 23.51
C ALA A 126 15.36 -18.77 22.39
N TYR A 127 15.47 -19.88 21.72
CA TYR A 127 14.53 -20.38 20.71
C TYR A 127 13.98 -21.73 21.13
N ALA A 128 12.69 -21.96 20.90
CA ALA A 128 12.19 -23.35 20.85
C ALA A 128 12.83 -24.07 19.67
N PRO A 129 13.07 -25.39 19.72
CA PRO A 129 13.71 -26.15 18.64
C PRO A 129 13.07 -25.93 17.27
N SER A 130 11.73 -25.90 17.20
CA SER A 130 10.99 -25.61 15.97
C SER A 130 11.20 -24.20 15.44
N GLY A 131 11.27 -23.20 16.34
CA GLY A 131 11.57 -21.81 15.98
C GLY A 131 12.99 -21.65 15.46
N PHE A 132 13.97 -22.31 16.08
CA PHE A 132 15.35 -22.32 15.60
C PHE A 132 15.47 -22.97 14.21
N THR A 133 14.81 -24.12 14.00
CA THR A 133 14.77 -24.77 12.70
C THR A 133 14.17 -23.87 11.63
N LYS A 134 13.04 -23.23 11.92
CA LYS A 134 12.36 -22.31 11.00
C LYS A 134 13.24 -21.13 10.64
N GLU A 135 13.90 -20.53 11.62
CA GLU A 135 14.69 -19.29 11.45
C GLU A 135 16.03 -19.52 10.75
N PHE A 136 16.75 -20.60 11.10
CA PHE A 136 18.13 -20.78 10.71
C PHE A 136 18.43 -22.00 9.81
N LEU A 137 17.53 -22.96 9.75
CA LEU A 137 17.75 -24.22 9.02
C LEU A 137 16.80 -24.45 7.85
N THR A 138 15.81 -23.59 7.68
CA THR A 138 14.89 -23.64 6.52
C THR A 138 15.42 -22.70 5.44
N ASP A 139 15.33 -23.13 4.17
CA ASP A 139 15.68 -22.24 3.04
C ASP A 139 14.83 -20.98 3.08
N PRO A 140 15.43 -19.79 2.97
CA PRO A 140 14.69 -18.54 2.93
C PRO A 140 13.70 -18.53 1.78
N PHE A 141 12.49 -18.04 2.05
CA PHE A 141 11.50 -17.77 1.02
C PHE A 141 12.00 -16.67 0.06
N ASP A 142 11.73 -16.82 -1.22
CA ASP A 142 12.06 -15.81 -2.24
C ASP A 142 10.78 -15.26 -2.87
N GLY A 143 10.25 -14.17 -2.30
CA GLY A 143 9.00 -13.52 -2.68
C GLY A 143 9.17 -12.17 -3.39
N GLY A 144 10.39 -11.78 -3.74
CA GLY A 144 10.65 -10.51 -4.41
C GLY A 144 10.18 -10.45 -5.86
N PHE A 145 10.00 -9.25 -6.38
CA PHE A 145 9.67 -9.03 -7.78
C PHE A 145 10.76 -9.54 -8.73
N ASN A 146 10.33 -10.30 -9.73
CA ASN A 146 11.12 -10.66 -10.89
C ASN A 146 10.66 -9.76 -12.05
N ILE A 147 11.39 -8.70 -12.33
CA ILE A 147 11.08 -7.75 -13.41
C ILE A 147 11.52 -8.35 -14.74
N GLU A 148 10.58 -8.54 -15.66
CA GLU A 148 10.87 -9.07 -17.00
C GLU A 148 11.28 -7.96 -17.96
N PHE A 149 10.60 -6.81 -17.91
CA PHE A 149 10.97 -5.62 -18.67
C PHE A 149 10.41 -4.34 -18.06
N VAL A 150 11.06 -3.23 -18.41
CA VAL A 150 10.59 -1.85 -18.22
C VAL A 150 10.74 -1.14 -19.55
N VAL A 151 9.63 -0.68 -20.16
CA VAL A 151 9.62 -0.11 -21.51
C VAL A 151 8.77 1.17 -21.57
N ASP A 152 9.08 2.05 -22.50
CA ASP A 152 8.25 3.20 -22.82
C ASP A 152 6.99 2.84 -23.64
N GLU A 153 6.17 3.82 -23.99
CA GLU A 153 4.95 3.63 -24.79
C GLU A 153 5.20 3.06 -26.20
N ASN A 154 6.45 3.16 -26.71
CA ASN A 154 6.88 2.62 -28.00
C ASN A 154 7.54 1.23 -27.85
N ASN A 155 7.43 0.59 -26.68
CA ASN A 155 8.10 -0.66 -26.32
C ASN A 155 9.63 -0.59 -26.36
N LYS A 156 10.22 0.60 -26.26
CA LYS A 156 11.67 0.77 -26.18
C LYS A 156 12.12 0.56 -24.73
N PRO A 157 13.13 -0.29 -24.47
CA PRO A 157 13.64 -0.51 -23.12
C PRO A 157 14.11 0.78 -22.45
N LEU A 158 13.67 0.99 -21.22
CA LEU A 158 14.15 2.06 -20.36
C LEU A 158 15.31 1.57 -19.50
N LYS A 159 16.26 2.45 -19.23
CA LYS A 159 17.32 2.15 -18.27
C LYS A 159 16.75 2.26 -16.86
N TYR A 160 16.98 1.23 -16.05
CA TYR A 160 16.58 1.22 -14.65
C TYR A 160 17.63 0.56 -13.77
N ILE A 161 17.60 0.89 -12.49
CA ILE A 161 18.44 0.30 -11.46
C ILE A 161 17.54 -0.07 -10.28
N VAL A 162 17.61 -1.33 -9.83
CA VAL A 162 16.96 -1.78 -8.61
C VAL A 162 17.96 -1.70 -7.46
N ASN A 163 17.58 -0.97 -6.41
CA ASN A 163 18.28 -0.93 -5.14
C ASN A 163 17.32 -1.42 -4.06
N GLN A 164 17.40 -2.69 -3.74
CA GLN A 164 16.55 -3.39 -2.76
C GLN A 164 15.04 -3.19 -3.06
N THR A 165 14.32 -2.43 -2.25
CA THR A 165 12.88 -2.20 -2.40
C THR A 165 12.54 -0.98 -3.25
N MET A 166 13.52 -0.35 -3.89
CA MET A 166 13.33 0.81 -4.75
C MET A 166 13.93 0.58 -6.14
N MET A 167 13.22 1.03 -7.16
CA MET A 167 13.68 1.05 -8.55
C MET A 167 13.68 2.47 -9.08
N ARG A 168 14.85 2.93 -9.55
CA ARG A 168 14.97 4.17 -10.32
C ARG A 168 14.83 3.85 -11.80
N VAL A 169 13.97 4.61 -12.49
CA VAL A 169 13.78 4.53 -13.94
C VAL A 169 14.25 5.85 -14.54
N ASP A 170 15.29 5.82 -15.38
CA ASP A 170 15.79 7.00 -16.08
C ASP A 170 14.87 7.34 -17.26
N LEU A 171 14.47 8.60 -17.36
CA LEU A 171 13.59 9.07 -18.43
C LEU A 171 14.40 9.33 -19.73
N PRO A 172 13.83 9.06 -20.92
CA PRO A 172 14.51 9.32 -22.18
C PRO A 172 14.64 10.82 -22.49
N SER A 173 13.82 11.65 -21.85
CA SER A 173 13.85 13.11 -21.90
C SER A 173 13.31 13.66 -20.59
N VAL A 174 13.67 14.89 -20.29
CA VAL A 174 13.21 15.62 -19.10
C VAL A 174 11.69 15.76 -19.12
N LEU A 175 11.02 15.36 -18.04
CA LEU A 175 9.58 15.51 -17.83
C LEU A 175 9.31 16.85 -17.13
N LYS A 176 8.81 17.82 -17.88
CA LYS A 176 8.54 19.17 -17.39
C LYS A 176 7.24 19.22 -16.57
N SER A 177 7.06 20.35 -15.87
CA SER A 177 5.82 20.67 -15.18
C SER A 177 4.60 20.54 -16.10
N GLY A 178 3.55 19.85 -15.66
CA GLY A 178 2.31 19.59 -16.38
C GLY A 178 2.40 18.49 -17.45
N GLU A 179 3.59 17.97 -17.76
CA GLU A 179 3.75 16.88 -18.72
C GLU A 179 3.45 15.51 -18.11
N LYS A 180 3.18 14.54 -18.98
CA LYS A 180 2.92 13.14 -18.63
C LYS A 180 3.96 12.24 -19.28
N PHE A 181 4.29 11.17 -18.58
CA PHE A 181 5.10 10.08 -19.11
C PHE A 181 4.45 8.74 -18.82
N SER A 182 4.34 7.90 -19.84
CA SER A 182 3.78 6.55 -19.71
C SER A 182 4.86 5.51 -19.95
N PHE A 183 4.89 4.49 -19.10
CA PHE A 183 5.80 3.36 -19.23
C PHE A 183 5.16 2.09 -18.71
N SER A 184 5.65 0.94 -19.15
CA SER A 184 5.09 -0.36 -18.77
C SER A 184 6.14 -1.20 -18.08
N ILE A 185 5.68 -1.95 -17.08
CA ILE A 185 6.46 -2.93 -16.33
C ILE A 185 5.76 -4.28 -16.44
N LYS A 186 6.52 -5.36 -16.68
CA LYS A 186 6.03 -6.72 -16.55
C LYS A 186 6.85 -7.46 -15.51
N TRP A 187 6.16 -8.21 -14.66
CA TRP A 187 6.76 -8.80 -13.47
C TRP A 187 5.98 -10.03 -13.00
N TRP A 188 6.61 -10.80 -12.12
CA TRP A 188 5.99 -11.85 -11.34
C TRP A 188 6.69 -12.01 -9.99
N TYR A 189 6.02 -12.66 -9.03
CA TYR A 189 6.63 -13.05 -7.76
C TYR A 189 5.92 -14.28 -7.15
N ASN A 190 6.59 -14.96 -6.21
CA ASN A 190 6.01 -16.03 -5.42
C ASN A 190 5.21 -15.43 -4.26
N ILE A 191 3.94 -15.82 -4.12
CA ILE A 191 3.08 -15.36 -3.02
C ILE A 191 3.53 -16.06 -1.75
N GLN A 192 3.69 -15.30 -0.68
CA GLN A 192 4.06 -15.81 0.63
C GLN A 192 2.92 -16.58 1.29
N ASP A 193 3.27 -17.61 2.04
CA ASP A 193 2.40 -18.25 3.02
C ASP A 193 2.35 -17.36 4.27
N HIS A 194 1.21 -16.73 4.50
CA HIS A 194 1.00 -15.81 5.61
C HIS A 194 1.30 -16.42 6.99
N VAL A 195 1.01 -17.71 7.18
CA VAL A 195 1.24 -18.39 8.46
C VAL A 195 2.75 -18.60 8.72
N ASN A 196 3.52 -18.83 7.64
CA ASN A 196 4.93 -19.18 7.75
C ASN A 196 5.87 -17.98 7.62
N GLN A 197 5.56 -16.99 6.77
CA GLN A 197 6.43 -15.85 6.49
C GLN A 197 5.99 -14.54 7.13
N ASP A 198 4.92 -14.56 7.91
CA ASP A 198 4.33 -13.35 8.50
C ASP A 198 3.87 -12.29 7.48
N GLY A 199 3.12 -11.30 7.95
CA GLY A 199 2.67 -10.16 7.15
C GLY A 199 1.16 -10.17 6.90
N ARG A 200 0.66 -9.06 6.34
CA ARG A 200 -0.77 -8.81 6.10
C ARG A 200 -1.26 -9.28 4.72
N SER A 201 -0.35 -9.65 3.84
CA SER A 201 -0.63 -10.09 2.48
C SER A 201 -0.10 -11.50 2.28
N GLY A 202 -0.69 -12.26 1.35
CA GLY A 202 -0.26 -13.62 1.07
C GLY A 202 -1.41 -14.58 0.90
N TYR A 203 -1.15 -15.86 1.12
CA TYR A 203 -2.18 -16.89 1.18
C TYR A 203 -2.14 -17.66 2.50
N GLU A 204 -3.27 -18.23 2.84
CA GLU A 204 -3.40 -19.23 3.90
C GLU A 204 -4.03 -20.50 3.31
N THR A 205 -3.47 -21.66 3.64
CA THR A 205 -4.00 -22.95 3.23
C THR A 205 -4.80 -23.58 4.37
N PHE A 206 -5.99 -24.05 4.07
CA PHE A 206 -6.85 -24.75 5.02
C PHE A 206 -6.59 -26.26 4.91
N ASP A 207 -5.94 -26.85 5.91
CA ASP A 207 -5.47 -28.24 5.89
C ASP A 207 -6.58 -29.28 5.67
N LYS A 208 -7.81 -28.97 6.10
CA LYS A 208 -8.94 -29.90 5.99
C LYS A 208 -9.38 -30.18 4.56
N ASP A 209 -9.22 -29.22 3.67
CA ASP A 209 -9.74 -29.28 2.31
C ASP A 209 -8.72 -28.85 1.24
N GLY A 210 -7.54 -28.37 1.66
CA GLY A 210 -6.45 -27.92 0.78
C GLY A 210 -6.73 -26.65 0.02
N ASN A 211 -7.86 -25.98 0.29
CA ASN A 211 -8.22 -24.72 -0.33
C ASN A 211 -7.41 -23.56 0.26
N ARG A 212 -7.37 -22.45 -0.45
CA ARG A 212 -6.61 -21.24 -0.06
C ARG A 212 -7.49 -20.00 -0.07
N VAL A 213 -7.19 -19.12 0.86
CA VAL A 213 -7.63 -17.72 0.84
C VAL A 213 -6.42 -16.87 0.48
N TYR A 214 -6.58 -15.98 -0.48
CA TYR A 214 -5.58 -15.01 -0.91
C TYR A 214 -6.02 -13.61 -0.51
N ILE A 215 -5.14 -12.90 0.20
CA ILE A 215 -5.28 -11.47 0.50
C ILE A 215 -4.05 -10.80 -0.09
N ILE A 216 -4.24 -9.99 -1.14
CA ILE A 216 -3.16 -9.50 -1.97
C ILE A 216 -3.14 -7.97 -1.92
N ALA A 217 -2.11 -7.44 -1.28
CA ALA A 217 -1.80 -6.02 -1.17
C ALA A 217 -0.31 -5.79 -1.44
N GLN A 218 0.07 -4.55 -1.78
CA GLN A 218 1.47 -4.19 -2.11
C GLN A 218 2.07 -5.11 -3.19
N PHE A 219 1.27 -5.51 -4.17
CA PHE A 219 1.56 -6.60 -5.09
C PHE A 219 2.06 -6.15 -6.47
N PHE A 220 2.11 -4.87 -6.73
CA PHE A 220 2.55 -4.27 -7.99
C PHE A 220 3.58 -3.18 -7.73
N PRO A 221 4.48 -2.90 -8.68
CA PRO A 221 5.40 -1.76 -8.60
C PRO A 221 4.63 -0.43 -8.49
N ARG A 222 4.88 0.38 -7.47
CA ARG A 222 4.11 1.59 -7.16
C ARG A 222 4.98 2.83 -7.26
N MET A 223 4.45 3.92 -7.82
CA MET A 223 5.17 5.20 -7.87
C MET A 223 5.47 5.73 -6.46
N ALA A 224 6.69 6.13 -6.24
CA ALA A 224 7.05 6.87 -5.03
C ALA A 224 6.45 8.29 -5.07
N VAL A 225 6.23 8.88 -3.90
CA VAL A 225 5.81 10.28 -3.79
C VAL A 225 6.98 11.21 -4.15
N TYR A 226 6.68 12.27 -4.89
CA TYR A 226 7.53 13.44 -5.06
C TYR A 226 6.81 14.66 -4.51
N ASN A 227 7.41 15.35 -3.55
CA ASN A 227 6.83 16.53 -2.94
C ASN A 227 7.86 17.65 -2.73
N GLU A 228 7.38 18.81 -2.31
CA GLU A 228 8.19 20.00 -2.11
C GLU A 228 9.04 19.98 -0.81
N VAL A 229 8.82 19.00 0.07
CA VAL A 229 9.54 18.91 1.36
C VAL A 229 10.84 18.13 1.19
N GLU A 230 10.81 17.02 0.48
CA GLU A 230 11.91 16.06 0.40
C GLU A 230 12.31 15.74 -1.04
N GLY A 231 11.52 16.19 -2.03
CA GLY A 231 11.64 15.67 -3.38
C GLY A 231 11.10 14.23 -3.43
N TRP A 232 11.88 13.29 -3.93
CA TRP A 232 11.51 11.88 -3.98
C TRP A 232 11.58 11.22 -2.60
N GLN A 233 10.47 10.62 -2.17
CA GLN A 233 10.41 9.74 -1.00
C GLN A 233 10.82 8.32 -1.42
N ASN A 234 12.11 8.10 -1.59
CA ASN A 234 12.70 6.85 -2.06
C ASN A 234 13.35 6.02 -0.94
N TYR A 235 12.71 6.02 0.23
CA TYR A 235 13.16 5.22 1.35
C TYR A 235 12.93 3.73 1.11
N GLN A 236 13.80 2.91 1.67
CA GLN A 236 13.65 1.46 1.62
C GLN A 236 12.48 1.00 2.50
N PHE A 237 11.71 0.05 2.02
CA PHE A 237 10.67 -0.62 2.79
C PHE A 237 11.25 -1.86 3.48
N TRP A 238 11.21 -1.89 4.80
CA TRP A 238 11.77 -2.99 5.60
C TRP A 238 10.71 -3.82 6.33
N GLY A 239 9.44 -3.64 6.01
CA GLY A 239 8.34 -4.32 6.64
C GLY A 239 7.61 -3.48 7.68
N ASP A 240 8.29 -2.55 8.33
CA ASP A 240 7.72 -1.59 9.27
C ASP A 240 7.57 -0.21 8.62
N GLY A 241 6.47 0.45 8.96
CA GLY A 241 6.12 1.74 8.39
C GLY A 241 5.46 1.63 7.01
N GLU A 242 4.60 2.58 6.74
CA GLU A 242 3.91 2.68 5.46
C GLU A 242 4.25 4.03 4.82
N PHE A 243 4.54 4.01 3.51
CA PHE A 243 4.84 5.22 2.77
C PHE A 243 3.57 5.79 2.15
N ALA A 244 3.53 7.11 2.04
CA ALA A 244 2.51 7.78 1.24
C ALA A 244 2.65 7.38 -0.23
N LEU A 245 1.54 7.35 -0.94
CA LEU A 245 1.47 7.08 -2.38
C LEU A 245 0.78 8.25 -3.09
N PRO A 246 1.13 8.56 -4.34
CA PRO A 246 0.37 9.51 -5.13
C PRO A 246 -1.04 8.98 -5.40
N PHE A 247 -2.01 9.88 -5.49
CA PHE A 247 -3.34 9.51 -5.97
C PHE A 247 -3.33 9.22 -7.47
N GLY A 248 -4.23 8.37 -7.91
CA GLY A 248 -4.42 8.07 -9.31
C GLY A 248 -5.69 7.29 -9.59
N ASN A 249 -5.91 6.98 -10.86
CA ASN A 249 -7.00 6.15 -11.32
C ASN A 249 -6.47 4.76 -11.65
N TYR A 250 -7.26 3.76 -11.36
CA TYR A 250 -6.89 2.36 -11.53
C TYR A 250 -7.90 1.67 -12.46
N ASP A 251 -7.41 1.03 -13.51
CA ASP A 251 -8.14 0.14 -14.40
C ASP A 251 -7.47 -1.24 -14.33
N VAL A 252 -8.09 -2.18 -13.60
CA VAL A 252 -7.43 -3.41 -13.20
C VAL A 252 -8.24 -4.63 -13.61
N LYS A 253 -7.62 -5.51 -14.39
CA LYS A 253 -8.15 -6.82 -14.74
C LYS A 253 -7.42 -7.89 -13.96
N ILE A 254 -8.18 -8.73 -13.25
CA ILE A 254 -7.64 -9.79 -12.40
C ILE A 254 -8.21 -11.12 -12.87
N THR A 255 -7.34 -11.99 -13.33
CA THR A 255 -7.66 -13.33 -13.80
C THR A 255 -7.35 -14.36 -12.74
N VAL A 256 -8.38 -15.11 -12.31
CA VAL A 256 -8.30 -16.13 -11.26
C VAL A 256 -9.00 -17.42 -11.72
N PRO A 257 -8.84 -18.56 -11.02
CA PRO A 257 -9.66 -19.76 -11.28
C PRO A 257 -11.15 -19.42 -11.30
N SER A 258 -11.91 -20.08 -12.21
CA SER A 258 -13.32 -19.72 -12.44
C SER A 258 -14.26 -20.03 -11.27
N ASP A 259 -13.83 -20.85 -10.31
CA ASP A 259 -14.52 -21.16 -9.07
C ASP A 259 -14.21 -20.18 -7.92
N HIS A 260 -13.26 -19.27 -8.10
CA HIS A 260 -12.97 -18.23 -7.13
C HIS A 260 -14.02 -17.11 -7.16
N ILE A 261 -14.32 -16.59 -5.98
CA ILE A 261 -14.98 -15.31 -5.77
C ILE A 261 -13.86 -14.28 -5.50
N LEU A 262 -14.04 -13.06 -6.00
CA LEU A 262 -13.06 -11.99 -5.88
C LEU A 262 -13.74 -10.65 -5.60
N ASP A 263 -13.17 -9.87 -4.72
CA ASP A 263 -13.46 -8.44 -4.59
C ASP A 263 -12.16 -7.64 -4.46
N ALA A 264 -12.22 -6.37 -4.83
CA ALA A 264 -11.05 -5.52 -4.91
C ALA A 264 -11.40 -4.05 -4.67
N THR A 265 -10.38 -3.20 -4.56
CA THR A 265 -10.54 -1.76 -4.56
C THR A 265 -11.31 -1.29 -5.81
N GLY A 266 -12.28 -0.38 -5.61
CA GLY A 266 -13.06 0.21 -6.71
C GLY A 266 -14.34 -0.53 -7.05
N GLU A 267 -14.86 -0.28 -8.25
CA GLU A 267 -16.12 -0.84 -8.72
C GLU A 267 -15.93 -1.92 -9.77
N LEU A 268 -16.59 -3.07 -9.57
CA LEU A 268 -16.62 -4.16 -10.55
C LEU A 268 -17.41 -3.75 -11.81
N GLN A 269 -16.74 -3.74 -12.95
CA GLN A 269 -17.29 -3.28 -14.23
C GLN A 269 -18.03 -4.38 -15.01
N ASN A 270 -17.57 -5.62 -14.92
CA ASN A 270 -18.03 -6.71 -15.77
C ASN A 270 -18.88 -7.77 -15.02
N ARG A 271 -19.73 -7.34 -14.06
CA ARG A 271 -20.59 -8.24 -13.24
C ARG A 271 -21.29 -9.33 -14.02
N LYS A 272 -21.81 -9.01 -15.20
CA LYS A 272 -22.52 -9.98 -16.05
C LYS A 272 -21.65 -11.16 -16.53
N ASN A 273 -20.33 -10.98 -16.55
CA ASN A 273 -19.39 -11.99 -17.02
C ASN A 273 -18.90 -12.90 -15.89
N VAL A 274 -18.91 -12.41 -14.64
CA VAL A 274 -18.32 -13.10 -13.48
C VAL A 274 -19.35 -13.57 -12.46
N PHE A 275 -20.54 -12.96 -12.42
CA PHE A 275 -21.64 -13.35 -11.54
C PHE A 275 -22.57 -14.37 -12.20
N SER A 276 -23.08 -15.31 -11.41
CA SER A 276 -24.22 -16.13 -11.80
C SER A 276 -25.50 -15.29 -11.86
N LYS A 277 -26.55 -15.82 -12.48
CA LYS A 277 -27.86 -15.16 -12.54
C LYS A 277 -28.42 -14.89 -11.12
N ASP A 278 -28.20 -15.80 -10.20
CA ASP A 278 -28.67 -15.65 -8.82
C ASP A 278 -27.86 -14.60 -8.05
N MET A 279 -26.53 -14.55 -8.23
CA MET A 279 -25.71 -13.49 -7.68
C MET A 279 -26.16 -12.10 -8.17
N ILE A 280 -26.45 -11.95 -9.47
CA ILE A 280 -26.95 -10.67 -10.03
C ILE A 280 -28.28 -10.28 -9.37
N LYS A 281 -29.22 -11.24 -9.18
CA LYS A 281 -30.50 -11.00 -8.51
C LYS A 281 -30.31 -10.56 -7.06
N ARG A 282 -29.43 -11.26 -6.33
CA ARG A 282 -29.12 -10.95 -4.92
C ARG A 282 -28.41 -9.59 -4.79
N PHE A 283 -27.46 -9.28 -5.66
CA PHE A 283 -26.79 -8.00 -5.73
C PHE A 283 -27.77 -6.83 -5.96
N ASN A 284 -28.70 -6.98 -6.90
CA ASN A 284 -29.74 -5.97 -7.15
C ASN A 284 -30.68 -5.77 -5.97
N LYS A 285 -30.88 -6.81 -5.14
CA LYS A 285 -31.60 -6.71 -3.87
C LYS A 285 -30.76 -5.99 -2.82
N ALA A 286 -29.47 -6.34 -2.67
CA ALA A 286 -28.56 -5.74 -1.70
C ALA A 286 -28.46 -4.22 -1.85
N LYS A 287 -28.42 -3.72 -3.08
CA LYS A 287 -28.39 -2.27 -3.39
C LYS A 287 -29.59 -1.48 -2.84
N LYS A 288 -30.65 -2.16 -2.43
CA LYS A 288 -31.91 -1.55 -1.92
C LYS A 288 -32.20 -1.98 -0.49
N THR A 289 -31.29 -2.66 0.18
CA THR A 289 -31.47 -3.22 1.53
C THR A 289 -30.48 -2.51 2.46
N TYR A 290 -31.01 -1.79 3.47
CA TYR A 290 -30.24 -0.96 4.39
C TYR A 290 -30.25 -1.46 5.83
N ASP A 291 -31.06 -2.46 6.12
CA ASP A 291 -31.31 -2.95 7.48
C ASP A 291 -30.56 -4.25 7.82
N LYS A 292 -30.21 -5.03 6.82
CA LYS A 292 -29.50 -6.31 6.99
C LYS A 292 -28.74 -6.72 5.74
N PRO A 293 -27.62 -7.45 5.87
CA PRO A 293 -26.88 -7.99 4.75
C PRO A 293 -27.72 -8.96 3.89
N VAL A 294 -27.47 -8.95 2.61
CA VAL A 294 -28.01 -9.89 1.63
C VAL A 294 -26.87 -10.79 1.17
N MET A 295 -27.03 -12.10 1.35
CA MET A 295 -26.05 -13.08 0.89
C MET A 295 -25.95 -13.04 -0.63
N ILE A 296 -24.79 -12.72 -1.17
CA ILE A 296 -24.47 -12.77 -2.61
C ILE A 296 -24.00 -14.18 -2.98
N VAL A 297 -23.08 -14.75 -2.16
CA VAL A 297 -22.66 -16.14 -2.21
C VAL A 297 -22.99 -16.77 -0.87
N THR A 298 -23.81 -17.80 -0.86
CA THR A 298 -24.19 -18.52 0.34
C THR A 298 -23.10 -19.49 0.79
N GLN A 299 -23.12 -19.91 2.07
CA GLN A 299 -22.19 -20.94 2.58
C GLN A 299 -22.28 -22.24 1.75
N ALA A 300 -23.48 -22.70 1.43
CA ALA A 300 -23.65 -23.90 0.63
C ALA A 300 -23.02 -23.81 -0.79
N GLU A 301 -23.09 -22.61 -1.42
CA GLU A 301 -22.44 -22.36 -2.71
C GLU A 301 -20.91 -22.33 -2.57
N ALA A 302 -20.37 -21.76 -1.49
CA ALA A 302 -18.94 -21.78 -1.18
C ALA A 302 -18.45 -23.21 -0.92
N GLU A 303 -19.15 -23.98 -0.09
CA GLU A 303 -18.83 -25.39 0.20
C GLU A 303 -18.88 -26.29 -1.06
N GLU A 304 -19.74 -25.98 -2.01
CA GLU A 304 -19.74 -26.67 -3.30
C GLU A 304 -18.54 -26.29 -4.16
N ALA A 305 -18.15 -25.01 -4.18
CA ALA A 305 -16.96 -24.54 -4.88
C ALA A 305 -15.65 -25.09 -4.29
N GLU A 306 -15.60 -25.34 -2.97
CA GLU A 306 -14.45 -25.95 -2.28
C GLU A 306 -14.10 -27.35 -2.80
N LYS A 307 -15.07 -28.10 -3.33
CA LYS A 307 -14.88 -29.46 -3.84
C LYS A 307 -14.18 -29.48 -5.21
N GLY A 308 -14.19 -28.34 -5.91
CA GLY A 308 -13.58 -28.18 -7.21
C GLY A 308 -12.19 -27.55 -7.13
N PHE A 309 -11.40 -27.72 -8.20
CA PHE A 309 -10.16 -26.99 -8.44
C PHE A 309 -10.14 -26.67 -9.94
N SER A 310 -10.90 -25.65 -10.32
CA SER A 310 -11.12 -25.33 -11.72
C SER A 310 -9.83 -24.94 -12.43
N LYS A 311 -9.54 -25.60 -13.54
CA LYS A 311 -8.48 -25.19 -14.46
C LYS A 311 -8.91 -24.08 -15.42
N LYS A 312 -10.22 -23.81 -15.51
CA LYS A 312 -10.73 -22.67 -16.25
C LYS A 312 -10.51 -21.39 -15.44
N LYS A 313 -10.31 -20.29 -16.15
CA LYS A 313 -10.10 -18.98 -15.55
C LYS A 313 -11.24 -18.03 -15.90
N LYS A 314 -11.45 -17.01 -15.08
CA LYS A 314 -12.33 -15.87 -15.37
C LYS A 314 -11.63 -14.58 -14.98
N THR A 315 -11.90 -13.52 -15.70
CA THR A 315 -11.29 -12.21 -15.49
C THR A 315 -12.32 -11.25 -14.89
N TRP A 316 -11.96 -10.68 -13.76
CA TRP A 316 -12.68 -9.61 -13.06
C TRP A 316 -12.08 -8.28 -13.47
N HIS A 317 -12.91 -7.26 -13.72
CA HIS A 317 -12.48 -5.95 -14.15
C HIS A 317 -12.98 -4.88 -13.19
N PHE A 318 -12.06 -4.19 -12.52
CA PHE A 318 -12.34 -3.14 -11.55
C PHE A 318 -11.83 -1.80 -12.04
N GLN A 319 -12.53 -0.73 -11.67
CA GLN A 319 -12.08 0.64 -11.84
C GLN A 319 -12.23 1.39 -10.53
N ALA A 320 -11.19 2.17 -10.18
CA ALA A 320 -11.18 3.07 -9.03
C ALA A 320 -10.64 4.42 -9.44
N GLU A 321 -11.28 5.49 -8.98
CA GLU A 321 -10.89 6.86 -9.30
C GLU A 321 -10.34 7.55 -8.07
N ASN A 322 -9.23 8.27 -8.22
CA ASN A 322 -8.62 9.10 -7.19
C ASN A 322 -8.36 8.33 -5.88
N VAL A 323 -7.75 7.17 -5.98
CA VAL A 323 -7.32 6.33 -4.85
C VAL A 323 -5.79 6.23 -4.81
N ARG A 324 -5.23 5.88 -3.65
CA ARG A 324 -3.77 5.79 -3.46
C ARG A 324 -3.20 4.42 -3.72
N ASP A 325 -3.99 3.38 -3.51
CA ASP A 325 -3.52 2.00 -3.57
C ASP A 325 -4.64 1.10 -4.07
N PHE A 326 -4.26 -0.12 -4.43
CA PHE A 326 -5.16 -1.15 -4.91
C PHE A 326 -4.84 -2.48 -4.23
N ALA A 327 -5.87 -3.17 -3.75
CA ALA A 327 -5.75 -4.49 -3.13
C ALA A 327 -6.92 -5.37 -3.57
N PHE A 328 -6.76 -6.69 -3.48
CA PHE A 328 -7.84 -7.63 -3.73
C PHE A 328 -7.75 -8.85 -2.82
N ALA A 329 -8.89 -9.52 -2.63
CA ALA A 329 -8.97 -10.81 -1.98
C ALA A 329 -9.71 -11.80 -2.87
N THR A 330 -9.29 -13.07 -2.87
CA THR A 330 -9.92 -14.09 -3.69
C THR A 330 -9.81 -15.49 -3.08
N SER A 331 -10.89 -16.25 -3.20
CA SER A 331 -10.93 -17.65 -2.77
C SER A 331 -12.15 -18.34 -3.36
N ARG A 332 -12.11 -19.68 -3.46
CA ARG A 332 -13.33 -20.48 -3.67
C ARG A 332 -14.12 -20.72 -2.38
N LYS A 333 -13.52 -20.44 -1.21
CA LYS A 333 -14.12 -20.56 0.12
C LYS A 333 -15.03 -19.40 0.52
N PHE A 334 -15.04 -18.29 -0.25
CA PHE A 334 -15.70 -17.08 0.20
C PHE A 334 -17.22 -17.18 0.19
N ILE A 335 -17.79 -17.04 1.38
CA ILE A 335 -19.14 -16.57 1.62
C ILE A 335 -19.11 -15.08 1.41
N TRP A 336 -20.13 -14.50 0.80
CA TRP A 336 -20.13 -13.09 0.41
C TRP A 336 -21.49 -12.47 0.71
N ASP A 337 -21.51 -11.43 1.51
CA ASP A 337 -22.70 -10.64 1.77
C ASP A 337 -22.47 -9.14 1.50
N MET A 338 -23.57 -8.44 1.27
CA MET A 338 -23.56 -7.01 1.00
C MET A 338 -24.85 -6.36 1.50
N MET A 339 -24.74 -5.07 1.87
CA MET A 339 -25.90 -4.20 2.10
C MET A 339 -25.59 -2.76 1.66
N ALA A 340 -26.63 -2.01 1.36
CA ALA A 340 -26.51 -0.57 1.13
C ALA A 340 -26.38 0.17 2.46
N VAL A 341 -25.53 1.19 2.50
CA VAL A 341 -25.33 2.09 3.62
C VAL A 341 -25.36 3.53 3.13
N LYS A 342 -26.09 4.41 3.83
CA LYS A 342 -26.08 5.85 3.58
C LYS A 342 -24.83 6.46 4.20
N ILE A 343 -23.99 7.12 3.39
CA ILE A 343 -22.89 7.95 3.86
C ILE A 343 -23.05 9.34 3.24
N GLY A 344 -23.52 10.29 4.05
CA GLY A 344 -23.99 11.58 3.55
C GLY A 344 -25.12 11.38 2.53
N ASP A 345 -24.99 11.95 1.35
CA ASP A 345 -25.98 11.83 0.27
C ASP A 345 -25.74 10.63 -0.67
N LYS A 346 -24.72 9.81 -0.39
CA LYS A 346 -24.33 8.68 -1.26
C LYS A 346 -24.82 7.35 -0.68
N ASP A 347 -25.25 6.45 -1.57
CA ASP A 347 -25.44 5.06 -1.25
C ASP A 347 -24.13 4.31 -1.53
N VAL A 348 -23.60 3.68 -0.49
CA VAL A 348 -22.35 2.90 -0.55
C VAL A 348 -22.65 1.44 -0.23
N MET A 349 -21.98 0.50 -0.89
CA MET A 349 -22.10 -0.90 -0.57
C MET A 349 -21.13 -1.29 0.54
N ALA A 350 -21.67 -1.72 1.68
CA ALA A 350 -20.90 -2.44 2.69
C ALA A 350 -20.76 -3.89 2.24
N VAL A 351 -19.56 -4.43 2.27
CA VAL A 351 -19.21 -5.75 1.73
C VAL A 351 -18.46 -6.54 2.78
N SER A 352 -18.84 -7.83 2.93
CA SER A 352 -18.15 -8.80 3.78
C SER A 352 -17.83 -10.05 2.97
N MET A 353 -16.57 -10.49 3.01
CA MET A 353 -16.13 -11.76 2.41
C MET A 353 -15.31 -12.55 3.43
N TYR A 354 -15.69 -13.80 3.65
CA TYR A 354 -15.04 -14.64 4.67
C TYR A 354 -15.23 -16.12 4.34
N PRO A 355 -14.29 -17.00 4.74
CA PRO A 355 -14.49 -18.44 4.68
C PRO A 355 -15.41 -18.89 5.80
N LYS A 356 -16.02 -20.08 5.69
CA LYS A 356 -16.91 -20.64 6.72
C LYS A 356 -16.25 -20.77 8.08
N GLU A 357 -14.94 -20.94 8.14
CA GLU A 357 -14.15 -21.00 9.36
C GLU A 357 -14.11 -19.66 10.12
N GLY A 358 -14.36 -18.56 9.45
CA GLY A 358 -14.52 -17.23 10.03
C GLY A 358 -15.98 -16.87 10.37
N ASN A 359 -16.92 -17.77 10.13
CA ASN A 359 -18.32 -17.55 10.47
C ASN A 359 -18.59 -18.15 11.86
N PRO A 360 -18.90 -17.33 12.90
CA PRO A 360 -19.09 -17.79 14.28
C PRO A 360 -20.28 -18.71 14.46
#